data_1b43eaa861895357ce0763b6ea55cce1
#
_entry.id   1b43eaa861895357ce0763b6ea55cce1
#
_cell.length_a   1.000
_cell.length_b   1.000
_cell.length_c   1.000
_cell.angle_alpha   90.00
_cell.angle_beta   90.00
_cell.angle_gamma   90.00
#
_symmetry.space_group_name_H-M   'P 1'
#
loop_
_entity.id
_entity.type
_entity.pdbx_description
1 polymer ?
#
loop_
_entity_poly.entity_id
_entity_poly.type
_entity_poly.pdbx_seq_one_letter_code
_entity_poly.pdbx_strand_id
1 'polypeptide(L)'
;MATWMLAGHILMGSAQLAAYVYRLIRPHKIGIFGPSLAGKTTLDQYLTVPGDIDPIPVEMRTTHPVKNGSFQIPHATKKQVRWKGEKTPIMTADIGGQSQYWNLWAEDMIDRNTSVVFFVVDDRVAWSQPAMQEAVAGFKYLTDIIVNHRFPSTFSRSMKKKAKKYKPKVVCLVLNKMDLWWTNESQQMWDMGLRRQHPMVTPFQEDMRRLRKSAVATNVEATAAQYGLNVEGAVIRTINMI
;
A
#
# COMPACT_ATOMS: atom_id res chain seq x y z
N MET A 1 43.92 -29.92 -1.25
CA MET A 1 43.39 -28.56 -1.62
C MET A 1 42.00 -28.57 -2.24
N ALA A 2 41.56 -29.58 -2.94
CA ALA A 2 40.24 -29.63 -3.60
C ALA A 2 39.04 -29.69 -2.65
N THR A 3 39.18 -30.30 -1.48
CA THR A 3 38.08 -30.46 -0.51
C THR A 3 37.60 -29.14 0.13
N TRP A 4 38.47 -28.17 0.30
CA TRP A 4 38.09 -26.85 0.89
C TRP A 4 37.36 -25.95 -0.11
N MET A 5 37.66 -26.09 -1.42
CA MET A 5 36.91 -25.34 -2.45
C MET A 5 35.49 -25.85 -2.63
N LEU A 6 35.29 -27.18 -2.54
CA LEU A 6 33.94 -27.77 -2.61
C LEU A 6 33.07 -27.36 -1.40
N ALA A 7 33.64 -27.34 -0.20
CA ALA A 7 32.94 -26.91 1.01
C ALA A 7 32.55 -25.42 0.94
N GLY A 8 33.42 -24.58 0.38
CA GLY A 8 33.11 -23.15 0.18
C GLY A 8 31.96 -22.91 -0.80
N HIS A 9 31.90 -23.70 -1.88
CA HIS A 9 30.81 -23.58 -2.87
C HIS A 9 29.47 -24.11 -2.35
N ILE A 10 29.49 -25.18 -1.55
CA ILE A 10 28.28 -25.71 -0.91
C ILE A 10 27.75 -24.72 0.15
N LEU A 11 28.61 -24.09 0.94
CA LEU A 11 28.23 -23.08 1.92
C LEU A 11 27.68 -21.79 1.25
N MET A 12 28.29 -21.34 0.17
CA MET A 12 27.77 -20.18 -0.60
C MET A 12 26.43 -20.51 -1.26
N GLY A 13 26.27 -21.70 -1.82
CA GLY A 13 25.01 -22.17 -2.39
C GLY A 13 23.89 -22.27 -1.35
N SER A 14 24.19 -22.77 -0.15
CA SER A 14 23.21 -22.86 0.93
C SER A 14 22.81 -21.49 1.50
N ALA A 15 23.76 -20.55 1.62
CA ALA A 15 23.48 -19.19 2.06
C ALA A 15 22.65 -18.42 1.02
N GLN A 16 22.94 -18.60 -0.27
CA GLN A 16 22.13 -18.02 -1.36
C GLN A 16 20.74 -18.65 -1.42
N LEU A 17 20.62 -19.97 -1.23
CA LEU A 17 19.35 -20.66 -1.16
C LEU A 17 18.55 -20.23 0.06
N ALA A 18 19.17 -20.12 1.22
CA ALA A 18 18.53 -19.61 2.44
C ALA A 18 18.07 -18.16 2.29
N ALA A 19 18.89 -17.29 1.68
CA ALA A 19 18.52 -15.92 1.38
C ALA A 19 17.38 -15.84 0.34
N TYR A 20 17.38 -16.74 -0.64
CA TYR A 20 16.31 -16.86 -1.64
C TYR A 20 15.01 -17.34 -0.99
N VAL A 21 15.05 -18.43 -0.20
CA VAL A 21 13.89 -18.95 0.54
C VAL A 21 13.37 -17.92 1.54
N TYR A 22 14.26 -17.21 2.24
CA TYR A 22 13.89 -16.15 3.18
C TYR A 22 13.20 -14.96 2.47
N ARG A 23 13.61 -14.61 1.25
CA ARG A 23 12.91 -13.61 0.41
C ARG A 23 11.55 -14.09 -0.07
N LEU A 24 11.40 -15.37 -0.36
CA LEU A 24 10.14 -15.99 -0.78
C LEU A 24 9.10 -16.07 0.36
N ILE A 25 9.57 -16.20 1.61
CA ILE A 25 8.72 -16.38 2.80
C ILE A 25 8.38 -15.03 3.44
N ARG A 26 9.12 -13.95 3.14
CA ARG A 26 8.82 -12.63 3.74
C ARG A 26 7.52 -12.07 3.17
N PRO A 27 6.52 -11.82 4.03
CA PRO A 27 5.29 -11.17 3.59
C PRO A 27 5.57 -9.75 3.12
N HIS A 28 4.92 -9.34 2.02
CA HIS A 28 4.83 -7.92 1.71
C HIS A 28 3.97 -7.24 2.77
N LYS A 29 4.57 -6.32 3.49
CA LYS A 29 3.86 -5.54 4.49
C LYS A 29 3.21 -4.36 3.79
N ILE A 30 1.89 -4.36 3.75
CA ILE A 30 1.06 -3.32 3.16
C ILE A 30 0.49 -2.45 4.27
N GLY A 31 0.67 -1.14 4.15
CA GLY A 31 -0.05 -0.15 4.96
C GLY A 31 -1.21 0.40 4.16
N ILE A 32 -2.40 0.46 4.75
CA ILE A 32 -3.61 1.02 4.14
C ILE A 32 -3.99 2.28 4.90
N PHE A 33 -3.78 3.43 4.27
CA PHE A 33 -4.00 4.75 4.85
C PHE A 33 -4.95 5.59 4.00
N GLY A 34 -5.41 6.71 4.49
CA GLY A 34 -6.30 7.61 3.77
C GLY A 34 -7.37 8.21 4.69
N PRO A 35 -8.18 9.16 4.19
CA PRO A 35 -9.20 9.84 4.99
C PRO A 35 -10.27 8.89 5.52
N SER A 36 -11.08 9.38 6.45
CA SER A 36 -12.23 8.63 6.96
C SER A 36 -13.21 8.29 5.85
N LEU A 37 -13.85 7.13 5.95
CA LEU A 37 -14.90 6.67 5.02
C LEU A 37 -14.42 6.39 3.58
N ALA A 38 -13.13 6.43 3.30
CA ALA A 38 -12.59 6.10 1.97
C ALA A 38 -12.67 4.61 1.61
N GLY A 39 -13.17 3.75 2.51
CA GLY A 39 -13.32 2.30 2.28
C GLY A 39 -12.04 1.50 2.56
N LYS A 40 -11.14 2.00 3.41
CA LYS A 40 -9.92 1.28 3.82
C LYS A 40 -10.21 -0.07 4.47
N THR A 41 -11.11 -0.07 5.46
CA THR A 41 -11.53 -1.29 6.16
C THR A 41 -12.16 -2.31 5.21
N THR A 42 -12.97 -1.86 4.27
CA THR A 42 -13.57 -2.72 3.23
C THR A 42 -12.48 -3.31 2.32
N LEU A 43 -11.51 -2.49 1.92
CA LEU A 43 -10.36 -2.96 1.11
C LEU A 43 -9.52 -3.99 1.88
N ASP A 44 -9.27 -3.74 3.15
CA ASP A 44 -8.50 -4.63 4.02
C ASP A 44 -9.24 -5.96 4.25
N GLN A 45 -10.54 -5.90 4.53
CA GLN A 45 -11.38 -7.10 4.69
C GLN A 45 -11.41 -7.94 3.41
N TYR A 46 -11.59 -7.31 2.25
CA TYR A 46 -11.57 -8.03 0.98
C TYR A 46 -10.24 -8.78 0.76
N LEU A 47 -9.13 -8.19 1.20
CA LEU A 47 -7.81 -8.81 1.08
C LEU A 47 -7.57 -9.92 2.10
N THR A 48 -8.23 -9.89 3.26
CA THR A 48 -7.94 -10.79 4.39
C THR A 48 -8.99 -11.85 4.64
N VAL A 49 -10.23 -11.60 4.27
CA VAL A 49 -11.38 -12.50 4.48
C VAL A 49 -11.89 -12.99 3.13
N PRO A 50 -11.78 -14.30 2.81
CA PRO A 50 -12.36 -14.83 1.59
C PRO A 50 -13.90 -14.83 1.66
N GLY A 51 -14.57 -14.32 0.63
CA GLY A 51 -16.03 -14.34 0.50
C GLY A 51 -16.63 -12.95 0.26
N ASP A 52 -17.96 -12.91 0.21
CA ASP A 52 -18.69 -11.66 0.08
C ASP A 52 -18.55 -10.82 1.36
N ILE A 53 -18.33 -9.53 1.19
CA ILE A 53 -18.17 -8.60 2.28
C ILE A 53 -19.46 -7.83 2.47
N ASP A 54 -20.08 -7.99 3.64
CA ASP A 54 -21.20 -7.14 4.01
C ASP A 54 -20.76 -5.69 4.16
N PRO A 55 -21.58 -4.72 3.71
CA PRO A 55 -21.28 -3.32 3.87
C PRO A 55 -21.07 -2.97 5.35
N ILE A 56 -19.91 -2.36 5.63
CA ILE A 56 -19.62 -1.93 7.01
C ILE A 56 -20.47 -0.70 7.33
N PRO A 57 -21.29 -0.73 8.39
CA PRO A 57 -22.07 0.43 8.81
C PRO A 57 -21.19 1.66 9.07
N VAL A 58 -21.67 2.84 8.70
CA VAL A 58 -20.92 4.11 8.84
C VAL A 58 -20.51 4.37 10.30
N GLU A 59 -21.27 3.84 11.26
CA GLU A 59 -21.01 3.93 12.70
C GLU A 59 -19.77 3.13 13.13
N MET A 60 -19.41 2.09 12.39
CA MET A 60 -18.25 1.24 12.67
C MET A 60 -16.96 1.84 12.09
N ARG A 61 -16.65 3.08 12.46
CA ARG A 61 -15.39 3.71 12.05
C ARG A 61 -14.22 3.07 12.79
N THR A 62 -13.16 2.74 12.05
CA THR A 62 -11.92 2.26 12.67
C THR A 62 -11.30 3.37 13.50
N THR A 63 -11.26 3.18 14.80
CA THR A 63 -10.69 4.13 15.78
C THR A 63 -9.34 3.65 16.32
N HIS A 64 -9.00 2.39 16.12
CA HIS A 64 -7.77 1.76 16.60
C HIS A 64 -7.06 1.03 15.47
N PRO A 65 -5.72 0.91 15.52
CA PRO A 65 -5.00 0.10 14.54
C PRO A 65 -5.42 -1.36 14.62
N VAL A 66 -5.96 -1.90 13.55
CA VAL A 66 -6.28 -3.32 13.42
C VAL A 66 -5.17 -3.97 12.62
N LYS A 67 -4.45 -4.91 13.23
CA LYS A 67 -3.44 -5.73 12.54
C LYS A 67 -4.15 -6.97 12.01
N ASN A 68 -4.33 -7.02 10.72
CA ASN A 68 -5.03 -8.11 10.08
C ASN A 68 -4.09 -9.17 9.52
N GLY A 69 -4.69 -10.31 9.16
CA GLY A 69 -4.00 -11.52 8.82
C GLY A 69 -3.19 -11.49 7.54
N SER A 70 -2.76 -12.64 7.11
CA SER A 70 -2.01 -12.83 5.87
C SER A 70 -2.96 -13.12 4.71
N PHE A 71 -2.85 -12.35 3.64
CA PHE A 71 -3.53 -12.58 2.38
C PHE A 71 -2.68 -13.49 1.48
N GLN A 72 -3.33 -14.39 0.74
CA GLN A 72 -2.68 -15.25 -0.24
C GLN A 72 -3.20 -14.91 -1.64
N ILE A 73 -2.31 -14.50 -2.53
CA ILE A 73 -2.67 -14.24 -3.92
C ILE A 73 -3.11 -15.54 -4.59
N PRO A 74 -4.33 -15.63 -5.18
CA PRO A 74 -4.85 -16.82 -5.82
C PRO A 74 -3.95 -17.37 -6.93
N HIS A 75 -4.01 -18.69 -7.15
CA HIS A 75 -3.13 -19.41 -8.09
C HIS A 75 -3.24 -18.92 -9.55
N ALA A 76 -4.41 -18.48 -9.99
CA ALA A 76 -4.65 -18.00 -11.35
C ALA A 76 -3.86 -16.72 -11.68
N THR A 77 -3.55 -15.92 -10.67
CA THR A 77 -2.87 -14.63 -10.77
C THR A 77 -1.34 -14.75 -10.75
N LYS A 78 -0.79 -15.92 -10.42
CA LYS A 78 0.66 -16.19 -10.34
C LYS A 78 1.39 -15.96 -11.66
N LYS A 79 0.76 -16.20 -12.81
CA LYS A 79 1.37 -15.94 -14.12
C LYS A 79 1.63 -14.46 -14.40
N GLN A 80 0.91 -13.58 -13.72
CA GLN A 80 1.03 -12.12 -13.85
C GLN A 80 1.99 -11.49 -12.83
N VAL A 81 2.31 -12.21 -11.76
CA VAL A 81 3.25 -11.78 -10.75
C VAL A 81 4.63 -12.37 -11.08
N ARG A 82 5.67 -11.56 -11.17
CA ARG A 82 7.07 -12.01 -11.40
C ARG A 82 7.62 -12.93 -10.30
N TRP A 83 6.78 -13.46 -9.47
CA TRP A 83 7.11 -14.23 -8.28
C TRP A 83 7.00 -15.72 -8.56
N LYS A 84 8.11 -16.42 -8.40
CA LYS A 84 8.21 -17.87 -8.62
C LYS A 84 7.71 -18.72 -7.43
N GLY A 85 7.06 -18.12 -6.44
CA GLY A 85 6.61 -18.82 -5.22
C GLY A 85 5.13 -19.15 -5.23
N GLU A 86 4.74 -20.22 -4.57
CA GLU A 86 3.35 -20.70 -4.55
C GLU A 86 2.37 -19.86 -3.73
N LYS A 87 2.86 -19.03 -2.82
CA LYS A 87 2.05 -18.16 -1.94
C LYS A 87 2.86 -16.95 -1.53
N THR A 88 2.37 -15.76 -1.82
CA THR A 88 2.98 -14.52 -1.31
C THR A 88 2.16 -14.04 -0.14
N PRO A 89 2.65 -14.18 1.10
CA PRO A 89 1.92 -13.67 2.25
C PRO A 89 1.96 -12.14 2.24
N ILE A 90 0.81 -11.52 2.37
CA ILE A 90 0.63 -10.08 2.53
C ILE A 90 0.10 -9.83 3.93
N MET A 91 0.73 -8.92 4.65
CA MET A 91 0.25 -8.45 5.95
C MET A 91 -0.25 -7.03 5.81
N THR A 92 -1.51 -6.81 6.12
CA THR A 92 -2.14 -5.50 6.10
C THR A 92 -2.27 -4.90 7.50
N ALA A 93 -2.50 -3.59 7.59
CA ALA A 93 -3.01 -2.93 8.76
C ALA A 93 -3.97 -1.83 8.32
N ASP A 94 -5.12 -1.76 8.96
CA ASP A 94 -6.10 -0.71 8.81
C ASP A 94 -6.03 0.23 10.03
N ILE A 95 -5.91 1.54 9.76
CA ILE A 95 -5.81 2.57 10.80
C ILE A 95 -6.80 3.69 10.47
N GLY A 96 -7.43 4.24 11.51
CA GLY A 96 -8.38 5.35 11.39
C GLY A 96 -7.84 6.50 10.52
N GLY A 97 -8.71 7.05 9.67
CA GLY A 97 -8.33 8.08 8.68
C GLY A 97 -8.32 9.51 9.21
N GLN A 98 -8.86 9.75 10.40
CA GLN A 98 -8.93 11.10 10.98
C GLN A 98 -7.53 11.64 11.32
N SER A 99 -7.34 12.96 11.25
CA SER A 99 -6.03 13.60 11.46
C SER A 99 -5.39 13.28 12.82
N GLN A 100 -6.18 13.05 13.84
CA GLN A 100 -5.71 12.64 15.17
C GLN A 100 -4.97 11.28 15.16
N TYR A 101 -5.20 10.43 14.14
CA TYR A 101 -4.56 9.11 14.00
C TYR A 101 -3.37 9.11 13.04
N TRP A 102 -3.02 10.22 12.41
CA TRP A 102 -1.90 10.25 11.44
C TRP A 102 -0.55 9.88 12.06
N ASN A 103 -0.37 10.19 13.35
CA ASN A 103 0.84 9.75 14.07
C ASN A 103 0.95 8.22 14.11
N LEU A 104 -0.20 7.51 14.21
CA LEU A 104 -0.24 6.05 14.19
C LEU A 104 0.09 5.51 12.80
N TRP A 105 -0.22 6.24 11.71
CA TRP A 105 0.24 5.86 10.36
C TRP A 105 1.76 5.82 10.30
N ALA A 106 2.41 6.86 10.83
CA ALA A 106 3.86 6.94 10.86
C ALA A 106 4.48 5.83 11.70
N GLU A 107 3.92 5.58 12.89
CA GLU A 107 4.37 4.50 13.78
C GLU A 107 4.25 3.14 13.11
N ASP A 108 3.09 2.82 12.52
CA ASP A 108 2.84 1.56 11.87
C ASP A 108 3.76 1.33 10.66
N MET A 109 3.88 2.33 9.79
CA MET A 109 4.77 2.25 8.62
C MET A 109 6.19 1.91 9.01
N ILE A 110 6.73 2.61 10.02
CA ILE A 110 8.12 2.50 10.44
C ILE A 110 8.36 1.22 11.24
N ASP A 111 7.48 0.90 12.18
CA ASP A 111 7.67 -0.26 13.06
C ASP A 111 7.54 -1.57 12.30
N ARG A 112 6.53 -1.68 11.44
CA ARG A 112 6.38 -2.85 10.57
C ARG A 112 7.36 -2.87 9.41
N ASN A 113 8.08 -1.77 9.14
CA ASN A 113 8.90 -1.59 7.94
C ASN A 113 8.07 -1.88 6.67
N THR A 114 6.96 -1.16 6.55
CA THR A 114 5.98 -1.32 5.46
C THR A 114 6.63 -1.08 4.10
N SER A 115 6.55 -2.05 3.21
CA SER A 115 7.17 -1.98 1.88
C SER A 115 6.25 -1.39 0.81
N VAL A 116 4.95 -1.57 0.97
CA VAL A 116 3.89 -1.10 0.08
C VAL A 116 2.93 -0.23 0.86
N VAL A 117 2.67 0.97 0.37
CA VAL A 117 1.72 1.90 0.97
C VAL A 117 0.56 2.11 0.01
N PHE A 118 -0.64 1.78 0.42
CA PHE A 118 -1.87 2.16 -0.24
C PHE A 118 -2.46 3.39 0.46
N PHE A 119 -2.60 4.48 -0.29
CA PHE A 119 -3.34 5.64 0.15
C PHE A 119 -4.68 5.66 -0.56
N VAL A 120 -5.74 5.38 0.18
CA VAL A 120 -7.09 5.17 -0.35
C VAL A 120 -7.89 6.46 -0.25
N VAL A 121 -8.46 6.88 -1.37
CA VAL A 121 -9.40 8.00 -1.47
C VAL A 121 -10.67 7.53 -2.20
N ASP A 122 -11.76 8.25 -2.06
CA ASP A 122 -13.04 7.91 -2.70
C ASP A 122 -13.57 9.07 -3.57
N ASP A 123 -14.75 8.86 -4.14
CA ASP A 123 -15.47 9.80 -5.02
C ASP A 123 -15.62 11.21 -4.43
N ARG A 124 -15.68 11.34 -3.11
CA ARG A 124 -15.83 12.63 -2.43
C ARG A 124 -14.70 13.62 -2.74
N VAL A 125 -13.52 13.13 -3.13
CA VAL A 125 -12.41 14.00 -3.58
C VAL A 125 -12.80 14.81 -4.83
N ALA A 126 -13.71 14.30 -5.65
CA ALA A 126 -14.13 14.98 -6.88
C ALA A 126 -15.15 16.10 -6.64
N TRP A 127 -16.00 15.99 -5.61
CA TRP A 127 -17.12 16.90 -5.42
C TRP A 127 -17.21 17.58 -4.04
N SER A 128 -16.44 17.14 -3.06
CA SER A 128 -16.41 17.70 -1.71
C SER A 128 -15.08 18.37 -1.41
N GLN A 129 -15.07 19.70 -1.39
CA GLN A 129 -13.86 20.48 -1.05
C GLN A 129 -13.26 20.10 0.32
N PRO A 130 -14.04 19.92 1.41
CA PRO A 130 -13.48 19.47 2.68
C PRO A 130 -12.85 18.07 2.60
N ALA A 131 -13.50 17.13 1.92
CA ALA A 131 -12.96 15.78 1.75
C ALA A 131 -11.67 15.76 0.93
N MET A 132 -11.61 16.57 -0.14
CA MET A 132 -10.41 16.75 -0.93
C MET A 132 -9.27 17.33 -0.08
N GLN A 133 -9.54 18.37 0.69
CA GLN A 133 -8.52 19.00 1.55
C GLN A 133 -7.98 18.02 2.61
N GLU A 134 -8.87 17.24 3.26
CA GLU A 134 -8.46 16.20 4.19
C GLU A 134 -7.57 15.14 3.52
N ALA A 135 -7.98 14.66 2.34
CA ALA A 135 -7.23 13.65 1.59
C ALA A 135 -5.84 14.17 1.17
N VAL A 136 -5.77 15.38 0.62
CA VAL A 136 -4.51 16.00 0.21
C VAL A 136 -3.59 16.25 1.42
N ALA A 137 -4.12 16.76 2.51
CA ALA A 137 -3.36 16.98 3.74
C ALA A 137 -2.81 15.67 4.31
N GLY A 138 -3.61 14.60 4.32
CA GLY A 138 -3.19 13.27 4.77
C GLY A 138 -2.09 12.67 3.86
N PHE A 139 -2.24 12.79 2.55
CA PHE A 139 -1.23 12.32 1.59
C PHE A 139 0.09 13.10 1.70
N LYS A 140 -0.01 14.42 1.87
CA LYS A 140 1.15 15.27 2.12
C LYS A 140 1.86 14.89 3.42
N TYR A 141 1.11 14.67 4.51
CA TYR A 141 1.67 14.21 5.78
C TYR A 141 2.47 12.91 5.61
N LEU A 142 1.90 11.92 4.93
CA LEU A 142 2.56 10.66 4.63
C LEU A 142 3.81 10.87 3.77
N THR A 143 3.73 11.71 2.75
CA THR A 143 4.87 12.07 1.89
C THR A 143 5.98 12.76 2.68
N ASP A 144 5.64 13.67 3.58
CA ASP A 144 6.62 14.38 4.42
C ASP A 144 7.36 13.45 5.38
N ILE A 145 6.69 12.40 5.90
CA ILE A 145 7.35 11.35 6.68
C ILE A 145 8.37 10.60 5.83
N ILE A 146 7.96 10.19 4.62
CA ILE A 146 8.78 9.36 3.74
C ILE A 146 9.97 10.14 3.16
N VAL A 147 9.72 11.36 2.69
CA VAL A 147 10.70 12.15 1.92
C VAL A 147 11.56 13.03 2.82
N ASN A 148 10.91 13.73 3.77
CA ASN A 148 11.56 14.74 4.59
C ASN A 148 11.94 14.22 5.97
N HIS A 149 11.59 12.98 6.30
CA HIS A 149 11.80 12.40 7.63
C HIS A 149 11.23 13.29 8.76
N ARG A 150 10.08 13.93 8.50
CA ARG A 150 9.36 14.74 9.48
C ARG A 150 8.52 13.84 10.38
N PHE A 151 9.06 13.47 11.51
CA PHE A 151 8.42 12.56 12.45
C PHE A 151 7.73 13.30 13.58
N PRO A 152 6.64 12.72 14.15
CA PRO A 152 6.03 13.22 15.35
C PRO A 152 7.04 13.44 16.48
N SER A 153 6.86 14.51 17.25
CA SER A 153 7.71 14.80 18.44
C SER A 153 7.65 13.68 19.48
N THR A 154 6.52 12.99 19.53
CA THR A 154 6.24 11.84 20.42
C THR A 154 7.11 10.62 20.15
N PHE A 155 7.78 10.55 18.98
CA PHE A 155 8.63 9.41 18.66
C PHE A 155 9.83 9.28 19.60
N SER A 156 10.01 8.07 20.13
CA SER A 156 11.20 7.72 20.90
C SER A 156 12.48 7.87 20.07
N ARG A 157 13.62 7.98 20.74
CA ARG A 157 14.93 8.07 20.06
C ARG A 157 15.20 6.86 19.16
N SER A 158 14.78 5.66 19.58
CA SER A 158 14.92 4.42 18.80
C SER A 158 14.04 4.46 17.55
N MET A 159 12.79 4.91 17.67
CA MET A 159 11.86 5.07 16.57
C MET A 159 12.38 6.08 15.55
N LYS A 160 12.89 7.24 15.99
CA LYS A 160 13.51 8.24 15.11
C LYS A 160 14.72 7.67 14.34
N LYS A 161 15.51 6.77 14.95
CA LYS A 161 16.62 6.09 14.28
C LYS A 161 16.12 5.11 13.21
N LYS A 162 15.07 4.33 13.47
CA LYS A 162 14.43 3.46 12.49
C LYS A 162 13.84 4.27 11.34
N ALA A 163 13.15 5.35 11.67
CA ALA A 163 12.46 6.24 10.75
C ALA A 163 13.38 6.88 9.71
N LYS A 164 14.59 7.32 10.12
CA LYS A 164 15.61 7.85 9.19
C LYS A 164 16.07 6.85 8.13
N LYS A 165 15.88 5.55 8.37
CA LYS A 165 16.24 4.47 7.44
C LYS A 165 15.02 3.93 6.69
N TYR A 166 13.83 4.31 7.14
CA TYR A 166 12.59 3.83 6.54
C TYR A 166 12.35 4.46 5.18
N LYS A 167 12.06 3.62 4.22
CA LYS A 167 11.66 4.01 2.88
C LYS A 167 10.81 2.90 2.28
N PRO A 168 9.54 3.15 2.01
CA PRO A 168 8.73 2.18 1.28
C PRO A 168 9.25 2.03 -0.15
N LYS A 169 9.01 0.91 -0.78
CA LYS A 169 9.39 0.67 -2.16
C LYS A 169 8.40 1.30 -3.13
N VAL A 170 7.11 1.28 -2.76
CA VAL A 170 6.04 1.84 -3.59
C VAL A 170 4.96 2.48 -2.74
N VAL A 171 4.42 3.60 -3.23
CA VAL A 171 3.21 4.24 -2.76
C VAL A 171 2.18 4.21 -3.89
N CYS A 172 1.03 3.62 -3.64
CA CYS A 172 -0.09 3.54 -4.57
C CYS A 172 -1.23 4.44 -4.09
N LEU A 173 -1.65 5.38 -4.91
CA LEU A 173 -2.89 6.11 -4.73
C LEU A 173 -4.03 5.24 -5.26
N VAL A 174 -4.94 4.82 -4.38
CA VAL A 174 -6.09 3.98 -4.70
C VAL A 174 -7.34 4.84 -4.75
N LEU A 175 -7.92 4.99 -5.93
CA LEU A 175 -9.21 5.63 -6.14
C LEU A 175 -10.29 4.57 -5.93
N ASN A 176 -10.84 4.50 -4.72
CA ASN A 176 -11.85 3.51 -4.36
C ASN A 176 -13.26 3.96 -4.74
N LYS A 177 -14.24 3.06 -4.58
CA LYS A 177 -15.64 3.27 -4.95
C LYS A 177 -15.80 3.66 -6.43
N MET A 178 -15.01 3.01 -7.31
CA MET A 178 -15.07 3.30 -8.74
C MET A 178 -16.48 3.09 -9.33
N ASP A 179 -17.29 2.27 -8.72
CA ASP A 179 -18.70 2.06 -9.04
C ASP A 179 -19.55 3.36 -8.99
N LEU A 180 -19.11 4.37 -8.22
CA LEU A 180 -19.79 5.65 -8.09
C LEU A 180 -19.31 6.75 -9.05
N TRP A 181 -18.08 6.62 -9.60
CA TRP A 181 -17.46 7.71 -10.38
C TRP A 181 -16.89 7.27 -11.74
N TRP A 182 -16.89 5.96 -12.02
CA TRP A 182 -16.30 5.45 -13.26
C TRP A 182 -17.16 5.81 -14.47
N THR A 183 -16.55 6.42 -15.45
CA THR A 183 -17.17 6.83 -16.73
C THR A 183 -16.42 6.24 -17.92
N ASN A 184 -16.99 6.34 -19.12
CA ASN A 184 -16.30 5.96 -20.35
C ASN A 184 -14.99 6.74 -20.56
N GLU A 185 -14.95 8.01 -20.13
CA GLU A 185 -13.74 8.83 -20.17
C GLU A 185 -12.68 8.30 -19.21
N SER A 186 -13.08 7.94 -17.98
CA SER A 186 -12.20 7.27 -17.02
C SER A 186 -11.62 5.98 -17.60
N GLN A 187 -12.46 5.17 -18.25
CA GLN A 187 -12.03 3.94 -18.93
C GLN A 187 -10.96 4.23 -19.99
N GLN A 188 -11.22 5.20 -20.88
CA GLN A 188 -10.25 5.61 -21.91
C GLN A 188 -8.92 6.06 -21.30
N MET A 189 -8.95 6.87 -20.25
CA MET A 189 -7.73 7.31 -19.55
C MET A 189 -6.93 6.11 -18.99
N TRP A 190 -7.62 5.10 -18.45
CA TRP A 190 -6.97 3.89 -17.96
C TRP A 190 -6.34 3.06 -19.07
N ASP A 191 -7.07 2.86 -20.17
CA ASP A 191 -6.63 2.07 -21.32
C ASP A 191 -5.44 2.70 -22.02
N MET A 192 -5.41 4.05 -22.12
CA MET A 192 -4.30 4.82 -22.67
C MET A 192 -3.10 4.99 -21.70
N GLY A 193 -3.18 4.46 -20.49
CA GLY A 193 -2.13 4.63 -19.49
C GLY A 193 -2.05 6.04 -18.87
N LEU A 194 -3.08 6.87 -19.07
CA LEU A 194 -3.14 8.26 -18.62
C LEU A 194 -3.72 8.42 -17.20
N ARG A 195 -3.68 7.36 -16.38
CA ARG A 195 -4.26 7.32 -15.02
C ARG A 195 -3.84 8.49 -14.13
N ARG A 196 -2.60 8.96 -14.28
CA ARG A 196 -2.09 10.10 -13.52
C ARG A 196 -2.71 11.43 -13.91
N GLN A 197 -3.32 11.53 -15.07
CA GLN A 197 -3.97 12.75 -15.54
C GLN A 197 -5.45 12.82 -15.13
N HIS A 198 -5.97 11.76 -14.51
CA HIS A 198 -7.35 11.73 -14.04
C HIS A 198 -7.61 12.86 -13.02
N PRO A 199 -8.75 13.58 -13.09
CA PRO A 199 -9.04 14.72 -12.20
C PRO A 199 -8.89 14.42 -10.72
N MET A 200 -9.31 13.24 -10.26
CA MET A 200 -9.15 12.83 -8.87
C MET A 200 -7.69 12.62 -8.44
N VAL A 201 -6.76 12.47 -9.39
CA VAL A 201 -5.31 12.29 -9.10
C VAL A 201 -4.58 13.63 -9.08
N THR A 202 -5.10 14.62 -9.80
CA THR A 202 -4.46 15.94 -9.95
C THR A 202 -4.04 16.58 -8.63
N PRO A 203 -4.85 16.58 -7.54
CA PRO A 203 -4.47 17.18 -6.27
C PRO A 203 -3.25 16.53 -5.59
N PHE A 204 -2.91 15.29 -5.96
CA PHE A 204 -1.82 14.50 -5.36
C PHE A 204 -0.54 14.48 -6.20
N GLN A 205 -0.55 15.05 -7.40
CA GLN A 205 0.55 14.93 -8.36
C GLN A 205 1.88 15.48 -7.83
N GLU A 206 1.86 16.59 -7.10
CA GLU A 206 3.08 17.20 -6.55
C GLU A 206 3.75 16.26 -5.54
N ASP A 207 2.99 15.70 -4.61
CA ASP A 207 3.51 14.77 -3.62
C ASP A 207 3.94 13.44 -4.25
N MET A 208 3.23 12.94 -5.24
CA MET A 208 3.66 11.80 -6.04
C MET A 208 4.98 12.08 -6.78
N ARG A 209 5.18 13.30 -7.27
CA ARG A 209 6.45 13.72 -7.89
C ARG A 209 7.58 13.75 -6.87
N ARG A 210 7.33 14.27 -5.66
CA ARG A 210 8.30 14.28 -4.55
C ARG A 210 8.73 12.86 -4.16
N LEU A 211 7.78 11.92 -4.05
CA LEU A 211 8.06 10.51 -3.79
C LEU A 211 8.98 9.91 -4.87
N ARG A 212 8.67 10.11 -6.15
CA ARG A 212 9.51 9.61 -7.25
C ARG A 212 10.92 10.20 -7.24
N LYS A 213 11.07 11.50 -6.98
CA LYS A 213 12.39 12.14 -6.83
C LYS A 213 13.20 11.52 -5.69
N SER A 214 12.52 11.00 -4.67
CA SER A 214 13.15 10.27 -3.56
C SER A 214 13.32 8.77 -3.85
N ALA A 215 13.22 8.34 -5.11
CA ALA A 215 13.32 6.95 -5.54
C ALA A 215 12.33 6.01 -4.84
N VAL A 216 11.10 6.48 -4.62
CA VAL A 216 9.95 5.67 -4.23
C VAL A 216 9.06 5.51 -5.46
N ALA A 217 8.75 4.28 -5.86
CA ALA A 217 7.84 4.04 -6.98
C ALA A 217 6.43 4.55 -6.63
N THR A 218 5.72 5.06 -7.62
CA THR A 218 4.33 5.53 -7.42
C THR A 218 3.40 4.89 -8.43
N ASN A 219 2.26 4.40 -7.97
CA ASN A 219 1.19 3.83 -8.80
C ASN A 219 -0.13 4.55 -8.56
N VAL A 220 -1.08 4.39 -9.48
CA VAL A 220 -2.47 4.83 -9.38
C VAL A 220 -3.37 3.68 -9.81
N GLU A 221 -4.28 3.28 -8.95
CA GLU A 221 -5.23 2.20 -9.21
C GLU A 221 -6.66 2.63 -8.85
N ALA A 222 -7.63 2.10 -9.58
CA ALA A 222 -9.05 2.29 -9.30
C ALA A 222 -9.64 0.97 -8.79
N THR A 223 -10.45 1.03 -7.74
CA THR A 223 -11.08 -0.14 -7.12
C THR A 223 -12.51 0.15 -6.70
N ALA A 224 -13.35 -0.90 -6.64
CA ALA A 224 -14.58 -0.87 -5.86
C ALA A 224 -14.52 -2.00 -4.85
N ALA A 225 -13.94 -1.71 -3.69
CA ALA A 225 -13.58 -2.72 -2.69
C ALA A 225 -14.80 -3.50 -2.17
N GLN A 226 -15.98 -2.87 -2.09
CA GLN A 226 -17.22 -3.51 -1.68
C GLN A 226 -17.61 -4.69 -2.60
N TYR A 227 -17.31 -4.56 -3.90
CA TYR A 227 -17.63 -5.57 -4.91
C TYR A 227 -16.40 -6.36 -5.35
N GLY A 228 -15.25 -6.18 -4.71
CA GLY A 228 -13.99 -6.82 -5.09
C GLY A 228 -13.45 -6.40 -6.47
N LEU A 229 -14.04 -5.39 -7.10
CA LEU A 229 -13.65 -4.98 -8.44
C LEU A 229 -12.23 -4.42 -8.45
N ASN A 230 -11.38 -5.03 -9.25
CA ASN A 230 -9.98 -4.67 -9.47
C ASN A 230 -9.09 -4.64 -8.21
N VAL A 231 -9.53 -5.15 -7.06
CA VAL A 231 -8.74 -5.12 -5.81
C VAL A 231 -7.48 -5.96 -5.94
N GLU A 232 -7.62 -7.24 -6.34
CA GLU A 232 -6.47 -8.13 -6.54
C GLU A 232 -5.52 -7.59 -7.63
N GLY A 233 -6.09 -7.11 -8.74
CA GLY A 233 -5.32 -6.53 -9.83
C GLY A 233 -4.49 -5.32 -9.38
N ALA A 234 -5.04 -4.44 -8.55
CA ALA A 234 -4.35 -3.28 -8.00
C ALA A 234 -3.18 -3.70 -7.10
N VAL A 235 -3.39 -4.69 -6.22
CA VAL A 235 -2.33 -5.24 -5.35
C VAL A 235 -1.21 -5.84 -6.19
N ILE A 236 -1.54 -6.69 -7.16
CA ILE A 236 -0.57 -7.39 -8.00
C ILE A 236 0.26 -6.39 -8.82
N ARG A 237 -0.40 -5.45 -9.52
CA ARG A 237 0.32 -4.46 -10.32
C ARG A 237 1.24 -3.60 -9.46
N THR A 238 0.81 -3.25 -8.25
CA THR A 238 1.62 -2.45 -7.32
C THR A 238 2.82 -3.24 -6.78
N ILE A 239 2.63 -4.50 -6.38
CA ILE A 239 3.72 -5.36 -5.91
C ILE A 239 4.73 -5.64 -7.02
N ASN A 240 4.29 -5.79 -8.27
CA ASN A 240 5.18 -6.02 -9.41
C ASN A 240 6.13 -4.85 -9.73
N MET A 241 5.92 -3.68 -9.11
CA MET A 241 6.82 -2.52 -9.24
C MET A 241 8.06 -2.62 -8.33
N ILE A 242 8.13 -3.61 -7.43
CA ILE A 242 9.20 -3.78 -6.45
C ILE A 242 10.00 -5.06 -6.66
#